data_07abf03fe7e780194216cec5289bf31a
#
_entry.id   07abf03fe7e780194216cec5289bf31a
#
_cell.length_a   1.000
_cell.length_b   1.000
_cell.length_c   1.000
_cell.angle_alpha   90.00
_cell.angle_beta   90.00
_cell.angle_gamma   90.00
#
_symmetry.space_group_name_H-M   'P 1'
#
loop_
_entity.id
_entity.type
_entity.pdbx_description
1 polymer ?
#
loop_
_entity_poly.entity_id
_entity_poly.type
_entity_poly.pdbx_seq_one_letter_code
_entity_poly.pdbx_strand_id
1 'polypeptide(L)'
;EQMTVEGVVTAIPGELAEPRLAALADLDGAAGLFAYVAPTESTMRRGDRVRITGVLALRRQALTIVAAGPAVVLSVAVQTPAPLAAAPGAGAWGWEGWEARHVRVAGRLVGAPSALAGGALSLRLRLAGGGTLLLAAAASVAAQIPAALRAPGLHVTATGLMHQRGGAAGGGYRL
;
A
#
# COMPACT_ATOMS: atom_id res chain seq x y z
N GLU A 1 22.98 -6.02 7.34
CA GLU A 1 23.74 -5.10 6.47
C GLU A 1 22.93 -3.84 6.25
N GLN A 2 23.58 -2.67 6.34
CA GLN A 2 22.96 -1.39 6.09
C GLN A 2 22.99 -1.09 4.58
N MET A 3 21.90 -0.57 4.05
CA MET A 3 21.80 -0.19 2.65
C MET A 3 21.10 1.17 2.50
N THR A 4 21.24 1.74 1.33
CA THR A 4 20.60 3.01 0.97
C THR A 4 19.71 2.79 -0.25
N VAL A 5 18.48 3.27 -0.17
CA VAL A 5 17.52 3.24 -1.28
C VAL A 5 17.06 4.65 -1.62
N GLU A 6 16.75 4.87 -2.89
CA GLU A 6 16.11 6.09 -3.38
C GLU A 6 14.79 5.75 -4.04
N GLY A 7 13.82 6.63 -3.91
CA GLY A 7 12.52 6.45 -4.55
C GLY A 7 11.61 7.66 -4.38
N VAL A 8 10.49 7.64 -5.09
CA VAL A 8 9.42 8.63 -4.96
C VAL A 8 8.44 8.17 -3.90
N VAL A 9 8.09 9.04 -2.98
CA VAL A 9 7.12 8.76 -1.91
C VAL A 9 5.72 8.61 -2.51
N THR A 10 5.14 7.43 -2.38
CA THR A 10 3.77 7.11 -2.82
C THR A 10 2.77 7.08 -1.67
N ALA A 11 3.25 6.85 -0.44
CA ALA A 11 2.49 7.05 0.78
C ALA A 11 3.40 7.51 1.92
N ILE A 12 2.90 8.40 2.76
CA ILE A 12 3.61 8.91 3.94
C ILE A 12 3.18 8.18 5.21
N PRO A 13 3.97 8.24 6.30
CA PRO A 13 3.59 7.73 7.60
C PRO A 13 2.24 8.27 8.07
N GLY A 14 1.38 7.39 8.59
CA GLY A 14 0.02 7.72 9.02
C GLY A 14 -1.06 7.58 7.96
N GLU A 15 -0.72 7.45 6.68
CA GLU A 15 -1.71 7.18 5.61
C GLU A 15 -2.03 5.69 5.46
N LEU A 16 -1.11 4.83 5.88
CA LEU A 16 -1.29 3.39 5.89
C LEU A 16 -1.76 2.91 7.27
N ALA A 17 -2.18 1.64 7.35
CA ALA A 17 -2.65 1.05 8.61
C ALA A 17 -1.58 1.01 9.72
N GLU A 18 -0.31 1.14 9.36
CA GLU A 18 0.81 1.29 10.29
C GLU A 18 1.30 2.73 10.30
N PRO A 19 1.28 3.42 11.47
CA PRO A 19 1.57 4.86 11.54
C PRO A 19 3.00 5.25 11.15
N ARG A 20 3.92 4.30 11.13
CA ARG A 20 5.34 4.51 10.75
C ARG A 20 5.68 4.00 9.36
N LEU A 21 4.72 3.39 8.67
CA LEU A 21 4.94 2.83 7.36
C LEU A 21 4.77 3.89 6.29
N ALA A 22 5.75 4.02 5.43
CA ALA A 22 5.71 4.76 4.17
C ALA A 22 5.87 3.80 3.01
N ALA A 23 5.58 4.25 1.80
CA ALA A 23 5.87 3.50 0.59
C ALA A 23 6.64 4.38 -0.39
N LEU A 24 7.60 3.75 -1.04
CA LEU A 24 8.41 4.32 -2.09
C LEU A 24 8.20 3.54 -3.37
N ALA A 25 8.27 4.21 -4.51
CA ALA A 25 8.34 3.59 -5.82
C ALA A 25 9.55 4.14 -6.57
N ASP A 26 10.04 3.38 -7.55
CA ASP A 26 10.94 3.94 -8.55
C ASP A 26 10.20 4.96 -9.44
N LEU A 27 10.94 5.64 -10.32
CA LEU A 27 10.40 6.75 -11.11
C LEU A 27 9.32 6.32 -12.09
N ASP A 28 9.36 5.08 -12.57
CA ASP A 28 8.39 4.51 -13.51
C ASP A 28 7.28 3.69 -12.83
N GLY A 29 7.37 3.50 -11.51
CA GLY A 29 6.43 2.70 -10.73
C GLY A 29 6.58 1.19 -10.91
N ALA A 30 7.62 0.72 -11.60
CA ALA A 30 7.84 -0.69 -11.87
C ALA A 30 8.27 -1.49 -10.64
N ALA A 31 8.86 -0.84 -9.65
CA ALA A 31 9.20 -1.42 -8.35
C ALA A 31 8.63 -0.59 -7.20
N GLY A 32 8.44 -1.23 -6.05
CA GLY A 32 8.00 -0.59 -4.82
C GLY A 32 8.71 -1.18 -3.61
N LEU A 33 8.86 -0.37 -2.56
CA LEU A 33 9.43 -0.80 -1.30
C LEU A 33 8.73 -0.08 -0.14
N PHE A 34 8.40 -0.82 0.89
CA PHE A 34 7.96 -0.21 2.14
C PHE A 34 9.14 0.32 2.94
N ALA A 35 8.93 1.44 3.62
CA ALA A 35 9.90 2.04 4.52
C ALA A 35 9.27 2.26 5.90
N TYR A 36 9.94 1.80 6.94
CA TYR A 36 9.53 2.01 8.33
C TYR A 36 10.35 3.14 8.92
N VAL A 37 9.76 4.30 9.05
CA VAL A 37 10.43 5.55 9.44
C VAL A 37 9.85 6.12 10.74
N ALA A 38 10.63 6.93 11.46
CA ALA A 38 10.12 7.62 12.64
C ALA A 38 9.17 8.75 12.20
N PRO A 39 7.93 8.82 12.74
CA PRO A 39 6.95 9.82 12.33
C PRO A 39 7.41 11.26 12.59
N THR A 40 8.15 11.47 13.67
CA THR A 40 8.62 12.77 14.13
C THR A 40 9.81 13.31 13.31
N GLU A 41 10.46 12.45 12.54
CA GLU A 41 11.67 12.78 11.77
C GLU A 41 11.39 12.90 10.27
N SER A 42 10.17 12.63 9.86
CA SER A 42 9.83 12.59 8.44
C SER A 42 9.20 13.91 7.99
N THR A 43 9.93 14.67 7.21
CA THR A 43 9.43 15.86 6.48
C THR A 43 8.96 15.51 5.07
N MET A 44 9.02 14.24 4.68
CA MET A 44 8.68 13.80 3.32
C MET A 44 7.18 13.93 3.03
N ARG A 45 6.87 14.29 1.79
CA ARG A 45 5.53 14.41 1.25
C ARG A 45 5.35 13.46 0.07
N ARG A 46 4.13 13.15 -0.27
CA ARG A 46 3.85 12.40 -1.53
C ARG A 46 4.45 13.16 -2.71
N GLY A 47 5.11 12.43 -3.60
CA GLY A 47 5.79 12.97 -4.75
C GLY A 47 7.21 13.49 -4.48
N ASP A 48 7.68 13.50 -3.24
CA ASP A 48 9.09 13.80 -2.98
C ASP A 48 9.96 12.63 -3.39
N ARG A 49 11.09 12.91 -4.04
CA ARG A 49 12.15 11.92 -4.19
C ARG A 49 13.01 11.96 -2.93
N VAL A 50 13.14 10.82 -2.30
CA VAL A 50 13.86 10.69 -1.04
C VAL A 50 14.93 9.63 -1.09
N ARG A 51 15.92 9.76 -0.20
CA ARG A 51 16.92 8.75 0.11
C ARG A 51 16.70 8.28 1.53
N ILE A 52 16.64 6.97 1.74
CA ILE A 52 16.51 6.33 3.04
C ILE A 52 17.66 5.36 3.22
N THR A 53 18.36 5.47 4.34
CA THR A 53 19.41 4.53 4.75
C THR A 53 18.91 3.71 5.91
N GLY A 54 19.08 2.40 5.85
CA GLY A 54 18.55 1.51 6.88
C GLY A 54 18.92 0.05 6.64
N VAL A 55 18.20 -0.84 7.31
CA VAL A 55 18.38 -2.30 7.21
C VAL A 55 17.14 -2.90 6.59
N LEU A 56 17.32 -3.78 5.60
CA LEU A 56 16.22 -4.56 5.06
C LEU A 56 15.79 -5.61 6.09
N ALA A 57 14.50 -5.69 6.33
CA ALA A 57 13.87 -6.66 7.21
C ALA A 57 12.53 -7.12 6.65
N LEU A 58 12.16 -8.36 6.91
CA LEU A 58 10.81 -8.84 6.69
C LEU A 58 9.92 -8.39 7.83
N ARG A 59 8.97 -7.51 7.54
CA ARG A 59 7.95 -7.07 8.50
C ARG A 59 6.59 -7.49 7.98
N ARG A 60 5.89 -8.35 8.76
CA ARG A 60 4.58 -8.91 8.36
C ARG A 60 4.60 -9.52 6.96
N GLN A 61 5.70 -10.20 6.64
CA GLN A 61 5.99 -10.85 5.36
C GLN A 61 6.29 -9.87 4.20
N ALA A 62 6.25 -8.55 4.42
CA ALA A 62 6.64 -7.55 3.46
C ALA A 62 8.11 -7.16 3.61
N LEU A 63 8.82 -7.08 2.50
CA LEU A 63 10.18 -6.55 2.49
C LEU A 63 10.12 -5.05 2.79
N THR A 64 10.81 -4.64 3.84
CA THR A 64 10.72 -3.28 4.37
C THR A 64 12.12 -2.78 4.73
N ILE A 65 12.46 -1.56 4.33
CA ILE A 65 13.65 -0.89 4.88
C ILE A 65 13.28 -0.25 6.22
N VAL A 66 13.97 -0.66 7.28
CA VAL A 66 13.86 -0.02 8.60
C VAL A 66 14.89 1.09 8.64
N ALA A 67 14.42 2.33 8.59
CA ALA A 67 15.28 3.51 8.54
C ALA A 67 16.14 3.63 9.81
N ALA A 68 17.43 3.90 9.63
CA ALA A 68 18.37 4.15 10.72
C ALA A 68 18.37 5.63 11.17
N GLY A 69 17.73 6.51 10.41
CA GLY A 69 17.61 7.93 10.68
C GLY A 69 16.56 8.58 9.77
N PRO A 70 16.48 9.90 9.74
CA PRO A 70 15.49 10.62 8.94
C PRO A 70 15.72 10.38 7.44
N ALA A 71 14.62 10.41 6.67
CA ALA A 71 14.70 10.42 5.23
C ALA A 71 15.28 11.75 4.71
N VAL A 72 16.17 11.67 3.73
CA VAL A 72 16.74 12.84 3.08
C VAL A 72 15.94 13.16 1.83
N VAL A 73 15.30 14.34 1.79
CA VAL A 73 14.58 14.80 0.60
C VAL A 73 15.59 15.27 -0.44
N LEU A 74 15.61 14.63 -1.60
CA LEU A 74 16.52 14.95 -2.72
C LEU A 74 15.89 15.95 -3.68
N SER A 75 14.58 15.84 -3.92
CA SER A 75 13.79 16.80 -4.69
C SER A 75 12.33 16.73 -4.27
N VAL A 76 11.63 17.85 -4.38
CA VAL A 76 10.23 17.99 -4.01
C VAL A 76 9.33 17.92 -5.25
N ALA A 77 8.06 17.48 -5.04
CA ALA A 77 7.00 17.52 -6.04
C ALA A 77 7.36 16.85 -7.38
N VAL A 78 8.12 15.75 -7.34
CA VAL A 78 8.28 14.86 -8.49
C VAL A 78 6.92 14.20 -8.75
N GLN A 79 6.57 14.01 -10.00
CA GLN A 79 5.31 13.34 -10.34
C GLN A 79 5.28 11.93 -9.72
N THR A 80 4.26 11.66 -8.91
CA THR A 80 4.02 10.31 -8.39
C THR A 80 3.72 9.37 -9.55
N PRO A 81 4.35 8.18 -9.62
CA PRO A 81 4.07 7.22 -10.67
C PRO A 81 2.57 6.88 -10.75
N ALA A 82 2.06 6.79 -11.97
CA ALA A 82 0.67 6.44 -12.20
C ALA A 82 0.37 5.03 -11.65
N PRO A 83 -0.85 4.79 -11.12
CA PRO A 83 -1.22 3.47 -10.66
C PRO A 83 -1.20 2.46 -11.80
N LEU A 84 -0.48 1.36 -11.60
CA LEU A 84 -0.42 0.28 -12.58
C LEU A 84 -1.72 -0.53 -12.55
N ALA A 85 -2.25 -0.85 -13.71
CA ALA A 85 -3.40 -1.74 -13.79
C ALA A 85 -2.98 -3.16 -13.40
N ALA A 86 -3.43 -3.63 -12.24
CA ALA A 86 -3.18 -5.00 -11.82
C ALA A 86 -4.10 -5.94 -12.61
N ALA A 87 -3.52 -6.88 -13.36
CA ALA A 87 -4.28 -7.89 -14.08
C ALA A 87 -4.86 -8.91 -13.09
N PRO A 88 -6.17 -9.14 -13.06
CA PRO A 88 -6.76 -10.25 -12.32
C PRO A 88 -6.31 -11.57 -12.96
N GLY A 89 -5.95 -12.54 -12.17
CA GLY A 89 -5.61 -13.89 -12.64
C GLY A 89 -4.34 -14.48 -12.07
N ALA A 90 -3.51 -13.67 -11.44
CA ALA A 90 -2.45 -14.19 -10.60
C ALA A 90 -3.09 -14.83 -9.37
N GLY A 91 -2.92 -16.12 -9.14
CA GLY A 91 -3.16 -16.75 -7.85
C GLY A 91 -2.41 -16.00 -6.75
N ALA A 92 -2.56 -16.40 -5.48
CA ALA A 92 -1.95 -15.69 -4.34
C ALA A 92 -0.47 -15.33 -4.55
N TRP A 93 0.27 -16.15 -5.26
CA TRP A 93 1.68 -15.95 -5.60
C TRP A 93 1.96 -14.88 -6.67
N GLY A 94 0.98 -14.56 -7.52
CA GLY A 94 1.15 -13.54 -8.54
C GLY A 94 1.16 -12.10 -8.01
N TRP A 95 0.79 -11.90 -6.75
CA TRP A 95 0.78 -10.58 -6.12
C TRP A 95 2.13 -10.18 -5.50
N GLU A 96 3.07 -11.09 -5.34
CA GLU A 96 4.42 -10.80 -4.81
C GLU A 96 5.11 -9.68 -5.59
N GLY A 97 5.06 -9.74 -6.91
CA GLY A 97 5.65 -8.71 -7.78
C GLY A 97 4.94 -7.35 -7.73
N TRP A 98 3.81 -7.25 -7.02
CA TRP A 98 3.03 -6.01 -6.88
C TRP A 98 3.17 -5.36 -5.52
N GLU A 99 3.91 -5.97 -4.61
CA GLU A 99 4.07 -5.48 -3.24
C GLU A 99 4.69 -4.07 -3.22
N ALA A 100 4.18 -3.22 -2.33
CA ALA A 100 4.50 -1.79 -2.20
C ALA A 100 4.27 -0.93 -3.46
N ARG A 101 3.76 -1.51 -4.54
CA ARG A 101 3.45 -0.77 -5.78
C ARG A 101 2.09 -0.10 -5.68
N HIS A 102 1.99 1.06 -6.31
CA HIS A 102 0.73 1.76 -6.47
C HIS A 102 -0.05 1.12 -7.62
N VAL A 103 -1.13 0.42 -7.29
CA VAL A 103 -1.91 -0.36 -8.25
C VAL A 103 -3.37 0.07 -8.30
N ARG A 104 -4.00 -0.18 -9.44
CA ARG A 104 -5.42 -0.02 -9.67
C ARG A 104 -6.03 -1.38 -10.00
N VAL A 105 -7.06 -1.77 -9.25
CA VAL A 105 -7.79 -3.02 -9.43
C VAL A 105 -9.27 -2.74 -9.60
N ALA A 106 -9.93 -3.51 -10.45
CA ALA A 106 -11.38 -3.46 -10.64
C ALA A 106 -12.02 -4.79 -10.24
N GLY A 107 -13.22 -4.72 -9.69
CA GLY A 107 -13.95 -5.92 -9.30
C GLY A 107 -15.30 -5.60 -8.69
N ARG A 108 -15.93 -6.63 -8.13
CA ARG A 108 -17.25 -6.54 -7.48
C ARG A 108 -17.12 -6.65 -5.96
N LEU A 109 -17.72 -5.73 -5.24
CA LEU A 109 -17.77 -5.81 -3.78
C LEU A 109 -18.60 -7.02 -3.34
N VAL A 110 -18.06 -7.79 -2.38
CA VAL A 110 -18.72 -8.98 -1.84
C VAL A 110 -18.81 -8.91 -0.31
N GLY A 111 -19.98 -9.18 0.21
CA GLY A 111 -20.25 -9.10 1.65
C GLY A 111 -20.34 -7.67 2.17
N ALA A 112 -20.73 -7.53 3.43
CA ALA A 112 -20.82 -6.26 4.12
C ALA A 112 -19.42 -5.72 4.45
N PRO A 113 -19.23 -4.40 4.49
CA PRO A 113 -18.03 -3.78 5.03
C PRO A 113 -17.80 -4.19 6.48
N SER A 114 -16.55 -4.35 6.88
CA SER A 114 -16.17 -4.62 8.26
C SER A 114 -15.38 -3.45 8.83
N ALA A 115 -15.80 -2.96 9.99
CA ALA A 115 -15.03 -1.98 10.73
C ALA A 115 -13.74 -2.61 11.27
N LEU A 116 -12.64 -1.88 11.15
CA LEU A 116 -11.35 -2.23 11.73
C LEU A 116 -11.03 -1.28 12.90
N ALA A 117 -10.04 -1.63 13.70
CA ALA A 117 -9.57 -0.77 14.77
C ALA A 117 -9.20 0.63 14.27
N GLY A 118 -9.43 1.65 15.12
CA GLY A 118 -9.10 3.04 14.80
C GLY A 118 -9.98 3.69 13.74
N GLY A 119 -11.15 3.12 13.41
CA GLY A 119 -12.06 3.69 12.41
C GLY A 119 -11.72 3.36 10.96
N ALA A 120 -10.75 2.50 10.74
CA ALA A 120 -10.45 1.97 9.41
C ALA A 120 -11.54 1.02 8.93
N LEU A 121 -11.62 0.81 7.61
CA LEU A 121 -12.65 0.01 6.95
C LEU A 121 -12.02 -1.10 6.11
N SER A 122 -12.62 -2.28 6.16
CA SER A 122 -12.28 -3.40 5.29
C SER A 122 -13.43 -3.74 4.36
N LEU A 123 -13.12 -3.87 3.06
CA LEU A 123 -14.03 -4.27 2.00
C LEU A 123 -13.44 -5.48 1.28
N ARG A 124 -14.27 -6.36 0.77
CA ARG A 124 -13.82 -7.50 -0.05
C ARG A 124 -14.18 -7.26 -1.50
N LEU A 125 -13.19 -7.38 -2.37
CA LEU A 125 -13.33 -7.21 -3.81
C LEU A 125 -13.13 -8.55 -4.51
N ARG A 126 -14.15 -9.06 -5.19
CA ARG A 126 -14.03 -10.22 -6.08
C ARG A 126 -13.54 -9.74 -7.44
N LEU A 127 -12.40 -10.27 -7.86
CA LEU A 127 -11.79 -9.96 -9.14
C LEU A 127 -12.41 -10.79 -10.27
N ALA A 128 -12.30 -10.34 -11.52
CA ALA A 128 -12.82 -11.03 -12.69
C ALA A 128 -12.24 -12.45 -12.85
N GLY A 129 -10.98 -12.67 -12.46
CA GLY A 129 -10.33 -13.99 -12.44
C GLY A 129 -10.76 -14.93 -11.28
N GLY A 130 -11.77 -14.56 -10.48
CA GLY A 130 -12.32 -15.39 -9.41
C GLY A 130 -11.67 -15.22 -8.03
N GLY A 131 -10.52 -14.60 -7.93
CA GLY A 131 -9.85 -14.31 -6.67
C GLY A 131 -10.56 -13.23 -5.85
N THR A 132 -10.29 -13.18 -4.54
CA THR A 132 -10.80 -12.12 -3.66
C THR A 132 -9.62 -11.33 -3.09
N LEU A 133 -9.68 -10.01 -3.22
CA LEU A 133 -8.74 -9.07 -2.64
C LEU A 133 -9.40 -8.33 -1.47
N LEU A 134 -8.66 -8.15 -0.39
CA LEU A 134 -9.09 -7.32 0.73
C LEU A 134 -8.68 -5.87 0.46
N LEU A 135 -9.64 -4.96 0.49
CA LEU A 135 -9.38 -3.52 0.47
C LEU A 135 -9.36 -3.03 1.92
N ALA A 136 -8.29 -2.38 2.34
CA ALA A 136 -8.17 -1.80 3.68
C ALA A 136 -8.00 -0.28 3.56
N ALA A 137 -9.04 0.45 3.93
CA ALA A 137 -9.01 1.91 3.95
C ALA A 137 -8.67 2.40 5.35
N ALA A 138 -7.62 3.21 5.49
CA ALA A 138 -7.32 3.92 6.73
C ALA A 138 -8.50 4.83 7.12
N ALA A 139 -8.61 5.19 8.40
CA ALA A 139 -9.76 5.94 8.91
C ALA A 139 -10.05 7.24 8.13
N SER A 140 -9.02 7.99 7.78
CA SER A 140 -9.13 9.22 7.00
C SER A 140 -9.72 8.98 5.60
N VAL A 141 -9.38 7.86 4.97
CA VAL A 141 -9.92 7.47 3.66
C VAL A 141 -11.31 6.87 3.83
N ALA A 142 -11.50 6.01 4.82
CA ALA A 142 -12.78 5.37 5.12
C ALA A 142 -13.90 6.39 5.35
N ALA A 143 -13.61 7.50 6.03
CA ALA A 143 -14.57 8.58 6.26
C ALA A 143 -15.03 9.25 4.96
N GLN A 144 -14.22 9.24 3.92
CA GLN A 144 -14.51 9.87 2.64
C GLN A 144 -15.25 8.94 1.67
N ILE A 145 -15.31 7.62 1.92
CA ILE A 145 -16.03 6.69 1.06
C ILE A 145 -17.53 6.81 1.35
N PRO A 146 -18.37 7.23 0.39
CA PRO A 146 -19.82 7.30 0.57
C PRO A 146 -20.41 5.93 0.94
N ALA A 147 -21.43 5.90 1.79
CA ALA A 147 -22.10 4.65 2.18
C ALA A 147 -22.64 3.86 0.98
N ALA A 148 -23.15 4.56 -0.04
CA ALA A 148 -23.62 3.96 -1.28
C ALA A 148 -22.53 3.18 -2.03
N LEU A 149 -21.26 3.60 -1.93
CA LEU A 149 -20.13 2.91 -2.57
C LEU A 149 -19.58 1.73 -1.75
N ARG A 150 -20.18 1.43 -0.61
CA ARG A 150 -19.81 0.29 0.24
C ARG A 150 -20.76 -0.91 0.09
N ALA A 151 -21.81 -0.76 -0.71
CA ALA A 151 -22.84 -1.80 -0.84
C ALA A 151 -22.31 -3.03 -1.57
N PRO A 152 -22.64 -4.25 -1.09
CA PRO A 152 -22.32 -5.47 -1.81
C PRO A 152 -22.93 -5.49 -3.21
N GLY A 153 -22.23 -6.09 -4.15
CA GLY A 153 -22.69 -6.22 -5.52
C GLY A 153 -22.24 -5.12 -6.47
N LEU A 154 -21.74 -4.00 -5.96
CA LEU A 154 -21.24 -2.91 -6.80
C LEU A 154 -19.93 -3.29 -7.50
N HIS A 155 -19.80 -2.88 -8.76
CA HIS A 155 -18.54 -2.86 -9.46
C HIS A 155 -17.79 -1.58 -9.09
N VAL A 156 -16.58 -1.72 -8.60
CA VAL A 156 -15.74 -0.59 -8.19
C VAL A 156 -14.35 -0.74 -8.77
N THR A 157 -13.69 0.39 -8.93
CA THR A 157 -12.25 0.47 -9.16
C THR A 157 -11.60 1.02 -7.91
N ALA A 158 -10.68 0.27 -7.33
CA ALA A 158 -9.90 0.68 -6.17
C ALA A 158 -8.47 0.96 -6.59
N THR A 159 -7.90 2.01 -6.03
CA THR A 159 -6.49 2.40 -6.22
C THR A 159 -5.83 2.47 -4.85
N GLY A 160 -4.66 1.88 -4.72
CA GLY A 160 -3.92 1.85 -3.45
C GLY A 160 -2.59 1.14 -3.56
N LEU A 161 -2.00 0.86 -2.41
CA LEU A 161 -0.73 0.14 -2.30
C LEU A 161 -1.00 -1.33 -2.00
N MET A 162 -0.42 -2.20 -2.83
CA MET A 162 -0.49 -3.64 -2.57
C MET A 162 0.37 -4.00 -1.37
N HIS A 163 -0.21 -4.70 -0.41
CA HIS A 163 0.46 -5.10 0.82
C HIS A 163 0.12 -6.54 1.15
N GLN A 164 1.12 -7.33 1.54
CA GLN A 164 0.90 -8.68 2.04
C GLN A 164 0.36 -8.64 3.48
N ARG A 165 -0.68 -9.40 3.76
CA ARG A 165 -1.21 -9.57 5.10
C ARG A 165 -0.54 -10.76 5.77
N GLY A 166 0.29 -10.51 6.79
CA GLY A 166 0.83 -11.56 7.62
C GLY A 166 -0.28 -12.34 8.34
N GLY A 167 -0.23 -13.66 8.28
CA GLY A 167 -1.14 -14.55 8.99
C GLY A 167 -0.74 -15.99 8.75
N ALA A 168 -0.83 -16.85 9.79
CA ALA A 168 -0.60 -18.28 9.65
C ALA A 168 -1.63 -18.87 8.68
N ALA A 169 -1.18 -19.67 7.73
CA ALA A 169 -1.95 -20.39 6.72
C ALA A 169 -2.63 -19.50 5.65
N GLY A 170 -1.93 -19.23 4.59
CA GLY A 170 -2.46 -18.63 3.37
C GLY A 170 -2.44 -17.10 3.39
N GLY A 171 -1.26 -16.52 3.30
CA GLY A 171 -1.08 -15.09 3.21
C GLY A 171 -1.96 -14.45 2.14
N GLY A 172 -2.87 -13.56 2.54
CA GLY A 172 -3.69 -12.78 1.62
C GLY A 172 -3.05 -11.44 1.35
N TYR A 173 -3.26 -10.90 0.15
CA TYR A 173 -2.89 -9.53 -0.20
C TYR A 173 -4.05 -8.58 0.09
N ARG A 174 -3.72 -7.33 0.38
CA ARG A 174 -4.67 -6.23 0.53
C ARG A 174 -4.20 -5.00 -0.24
N LEU A 175 -5.15 -4.22 -0.64
CA LEU A 175 -4.97 -2.90 -1.22
C LEU A 175 -5.37 -1.84 -0.20
#